data_f08678db7196a8771291cb210be78525
#
_entry.id   f08678db7196a8771291cb210be78525
#
_cell.length_a   1.000
_cell.length_b   1.000
_cell.length_c   1.000
_cell.angle_alpha   90.00
_cell.angle_beta   90.00
_cell.angle_gamma   90.00
#
_symmetry.space_group_name_H-M   'P 1'
#
loop_
_entity.id
_entity.type
_entity.pdbx_description
1 polymer ?
#
loop_
_entity_poly.entity_id
_entity_poly.type
_entity_poly.pdbx_seq_one_letter_code
_entity_poly.pdbx_strand_id
1 'polypeptide(L)'
;AAWGDLDGDGYLDLYVANYVDYNPRDPILCTDSRGNPGTCHPKDVDPVPNRCFINQGDGTFREEADARRLNGPGSKSLGVVIADFDGDGQPDVYVANDTTANHLFINRGKGKFQESAVALGCAASGLGHYQASMGVAAGDYDRDGWLDLYITHFTSDSNTLYRNLGGSGFTDATRDGKLHFPTLPLLGFGTIMADLNADGWQDLFVANGHIDNWEQVTGDDWYMRPQLFRFNGRTWEECGETAGPYFSRKFL
;
A
#
# COMPACT_ATOMS: atom_id res chain seq x y z
N ALA A 1 8.13 -5.33 3.61
CA ALA A 1 9.33 -4.71 4.18
C ALA A 1 9.96 -3.78 3.14
N ALA A 2 10.66 -2.74 3.60
CA ALA A 2 11.38 -1.81 2.75
C ALA A 2 12.72 -1.40 3.40
N TRP A 3 13.66 -1.04 2.54
CA TRP A 3 15.00 -0.56 2.93
C TRP A 3 15.11 0.94 2.68
N GLY A 4 15.74 1.68 3.60
CA GLY A 4 16.04 3.11 3.48
C GLY A 4 17.02 3.55 4.55
N ASP A 5 17.77 4.62 4.32
CA ASP A 5 18.64 5.25 5.32
C ASP A 5 17.77 6.19 6.18
N LEU A 6 17.19 5.64 7.26
CA LEU A 6 16.15 6.33 8.05
C LEU A 6 16.71 7.32 9.07
N ASP A 7 17.99 7.26 9.37
CA ASP A 7 18.62 8.19 10.33
C ASP A 7 19.74 9.06 9.74
N GLY A 8 20.03 8.86 8.45
CA GLY A 8 20.96 9.71 7.70
C GLY A 8 22.43 9.39 7.94
N ASP A 9 22.73 8.15 8.36
CA ASP A 9 24.11 7.72 8.65
C ASP A 9 24.84 7.09 7.46
N GLY A 10 24.13 6.88 6.33
CA GLY A 10 24.65 6.32 5.08
C GLY A 10 24.52 4.80 4.97
N TYR A 11 23.98 4.12 5.97
CA TYR A 11 23.68 2.69 5.93
C TYR A 11 22.18 2.45 5.78
N LEU A 12 21.81 1.40 5.04
CA LEU A 12 20.40 1.06 4.87
C LEU A 12 19.84 0.37 6.12
N ASP A 13 18.73 0.90 6.61
CA ASP A 13 17.89 0.35 7.65
C ASP A 13 16.76 -0.48 7.05
N LEU A 14 16.14 -1.35 7.84
CA LEU A 14 15.04 -2.20 7.44
C LEU A 14 13.77 -1.89 8.21
N TYR A 15 12.72 -1.49 7.51
CA TYR A 15 11.37 -1.41 8.06
C TYR A 15 10.54 -2.64 7.68
N VAL A 16 9.89 -3.26 8.68
CA VAL A 16 9.07 -4.47 8.51
C VAL A 16 7.64 -4.18 8.95
N ALA A 17 6.73 -4.17 7.98
CA ALA A 17 5.30 -4.15 8.22
C ALA A 17 4.84 -5.52 8.74
N ASN A 18 4.16 -5.52 9.88
CA ASN A 18 3.58 -6.72 10.50
C ASN A 18 2.06 -6.65 10.44
N TYR A 19 1.42 -7.80 10.21
CA TYR A 19 -0.01 -7.87 10.00
C TYR A 19 -0.76 -8.22 11.29
N VAL A 20 -0.72 -9.48 11.70
CA VAL A 20 -1.51 -9.99 12.81
C VAL A 20 -0.70 -10.93 13.69
N ASP A 21 -1.14 -11.10 14.95
CA ASP A 21 -0.58 -12.11 15.83
C ASP A 21 -1.08 -13.50 15.40
N TYR A 22 -0.18 -14.31 14.88
CA TYR A 22 -0.51 -15.65 14.41
C TYR A 22 0.36 -16.71 15.08
N ASN A 23 -0.28 -17.58 15.85
CA ASN A 23 0.38 -18.73 16.46
C ASN A 23 0.09 -20.00 15.67
N PRO A 24 1.04 -20.57 14.90
CA PRO A 24 0.81 -21.77 14.10
C PRO A 24 0.55 -23.03 14.94
N ARG A 25 0.83 -23.03 16.25
CA ARG A 25 0.56 -24.13 17.19
C ARG A 25 -0.83 -24.07 17.80
N ASP A 26 -1.46 -22.90 17.76
CA ASP A 26 -2.81 -22.64 18.26
C ASP A 26 -3.48 -21.61 17.34
N PRO A 27 -3.80 -22.00 16.09
CA PRO A 27 -4.32 -21.08 15.09
C PRO A 27 -5.76 -20.66 15.43
N ILE A 28 -6.08 -19.40 15.22
CA ILE A 28 -7.46 -18.91 15.21
C ILE A 28 -8.15 -19.55 14.00
N LEU A 29 -9.20 -20.33 14.26
CA LEU A 29 -9.99 -20.98 13.22
C LEU A 29 -11.22 -20.12 12.91
N CYS A 30 -11.24 -19.54 11.71
CA CYS A 30 -12.37 -18.80 11.21
C CYS A 30 -13.17 -19.61 10.21
N THR A 31 -14.46 -19.32 10.11
CA THR A 31 -15.36 -20.00 9.17
C THR A 31 -16.13 -18.97 8.36
N ASP A 32 -16.43 -19.33 7.10
CA ASP A 32 -17.36 -18.57 6.28
C ASP A 32 -18.81 -18.62 6.84
N SER A 33 -19.74 -17.93 6.21
CA SER A 33 -21.15 -17.90 6.58
C SER A 33 -21.86 -19.27 6.49
N ARG A 34 -21.22 -20.28 5.87
CA ARG A 34 -21.70 -21.66 5.73
C ARG A 34 -21.06 -22.62 6.72
N GLY A 35 -20.11 -22.12 7.54
CA GLY A 35 -19.37 -22.94 8.50
C GLY A 35 -18.16 -23.69 7.93
N ASN A 36 -17.73 -23.38 6.68
CA ASN A 36 -16.49 -23.93 6.12
C ASN A 36 -15.28 -23.17 6.65
N PRO A 37 -14.12 -23.82 6.85
CA PRO A 37 -12.89 -23.11 7.15
C PRO A 37 -12.57 -22.04 6.10
N GLY A 38 -12.21 -20.85 6.53
CA GLY A 38 -11.89 -19.72 5.66
C GLY A 38 -10.90 -18.75 6.32
N THR A 39 -10.46 -17.79 5.56
CA THR A 39 -9.58 -16.71 6.06
C THR A 39 -10.30 -15.89 7.10
N CYS A 40 -9.63 -15.57 8.21
CA CYS A 40 -10.17 -14.72 9.25
C CYS A 40 -10.38 -13.28 8.73
N HIS A 41 -11.52 -12.70 9.05
CA HIS A 41 -11.70 -11.28 8.79
C HIS A 41 -10.70 -10.48 9.66
N PRO A 42 -10.11 -9.37 9.16
CA PRO A 42 -9.15 -8.58 9.93
C PRO A 42 -9.62 -8.13 11.31
N LYS A 43 -10.93 -8.02 11.54
CA LYS A 43 -11.52 -7.68 12.86
C LYS A 43 -11.40 -8.78 13.89
N ASP A 44 -11.21 -10.03 13.47
CA ASP A 44 -11.21 -11.21 14.33
C ASP A 44 -9.80 -11.59 14.81
N VAL A 45 -8.79 -10.84 14.40
CA VAL A 45 -7.38 -11.10 14.73
C VAL A 45 -6.71 -9.84 15.27
N ASP A 46 -5.81 -10.03 16.23
CA ASP A 46 -5.10 -8.91 16.86
C ASP A 46 -3.92 -8.41 16.01
N PRO A 47 -3.68 -7.09 15.96
CA PRO A 47 -2.55 -6.52 15.24
C PRO A 47 -1.23 -6.77 15.97
N VAL A 48 -0.14 -6.82 15.21
CA VAL A 48 1.23 -6.86 15.74
C VAL A 48 1.97 -5.57 15.35
N PRO A 49 2.64 -4.90 16.29
CA PRO A 49 3.40 -3.69 15.97
C PRO A 49 4.47 -3.93 14.91
N ASN A 50 4.66 -2.95 14.04
CA ASN A 50 5.72 -2.94 13.04
C ASN A 50 7.11 -2.89 13.71
N ARG A 51 8.14 -3.29 12.96
CA ARG A 51 9.52 -3.31 13.41
C ARG A 51 10.40 -2.43 12.53
N CYS A 52 11.37 -1.79 13.16
CA CYS A 52 12.38 -1.01 12.47
C CYS A 52 13.76 -1.41 12.99
N PHE A 53 14.58 -1.92 12.10
CA PHE A 53 15.92 -2.41 12.40
C PHE A 53 16.95 -1.42 11.86
N ILE A 54 17.62 -0.71 12.76
CA ILE A 54 18.64 0.28 12.44
C ILE A 54 19.99 -0.39 12.29
N ASN A 55 20.63 -0.17 11.15
CA ASN A 55 21.95 -0.67 10.84
C ASN A 55 23.00 0.03 11.70
N GLN A 56 23.90 -0.72 12.30
CA GLN A 56 24.96 -0.16 13.19
C GLN A 56 26.27 0.08 12.43
N GLY A 57 26.32 -0.13 11.11
CA GLY A 57 27.51 0.03 10.28
C GLY A 57 28.58 -1.07 10.47
N ASP A 58 28.37 -2.02 11.37
CA ASP A 58 29.26 -3.13 11.67
C ASP A 58 28.72 -4.50 11.22
N GLY A 59 27.61 -4.50 10.45
CA GLY A 59 26.90 -5.70 10.01
C GLY A 59 25.85 -6.19 10.99
N THR A 60 25.60 -5.48 12.09
CA THR A 60 24.52 -5.77 13.03
C THR A 60 23.39 -4.75 12.93
N PHE A 61 22.21 -5.14 13.42
CA PHE A 61 21.01 -4.30 13.44
C PHE A 61 20.45 -4.21 14.85
N ARG A 62 19.88 -3.06 15.20
CA ARG A 62 19.16 -2.84 16.46
C ARG A 62 17.71 -2.47 16.18
N GLU A 63 16.78 -3.17 16.82
CA GLU A 63 15.36 -2.88 16.72
C GLU A 63 15.02 -1.60 17.51
N GLU A 64 14.45 -0.59 16.85
CA GLU A 64 14.19 0.73 17.42
C GLU A 64 12.82 1.31 17.02
N ALA A 65 11.85 0.51 16.54
CA ALA A 65 10.57 1.03 16.07
C ALA A 65 9.85 1.85 17.14
N ASP A 66 9.85 1.39 18.39
CA ASP A 66 9.20 2.08 19.49
C ASP A 66 9.91 3.39 19.86
N ALA A 67 11.23 3.34 19.97
CA ALA A 67 12.06 4.51 20.30
C ALA A 67 11.97 5.62 19.24
N ARG A 68 11.74 5.25 17.98
CA ARG A 68 11.60 6.16 16.84
C ARG A 68 10.14 6.49 16.51
N ARG A 69 9.17 5.89 17.20
CA ARG A 69 7.72 6.04 16.96
C ARG A 69 7.27 5.54 15.59
N LEU A 70 7.87 4.44 15.13
CA LEU A 70 7.59 3.76 13.87
C LEU A 70 6.80 2.46 14.04
N ASN A 71 6.42 2.10 15.27
CA ASN A 71 5.78 0.83 15.61
C ASN A 71 4.32 0.69 15.11
N GLY A 72 3.63 1.79 14.75
CA GLY A 72 2.27 1.78 14.20
C GLY A 72 1.27 0.99 15.05
N PRO A 73 1.02 1.36 16.32
CA PRO A 73 0.21 0.55 17.22
C PRO A 73 -1.24 0.43 16.73
N GLY A 74 -1.79 -0.78 16.82
CA GLY A 74 -3.19 -1.05 16.45
C GLY A 74 -3.45 -1.19 14.95
N SER A 75 -2.43 -1.13 14.10
CA SER A 75 -2.55 -1.29 12.64
C SER A 75 -2.23 -2.71 12.20
N LYS A 76 -2.85 -3.12 11.09
CA LYS A 76 -2.61 -4.38 10.38
C LYS A 76 -1.89 -4.08 9.08
N SER A 77 -0.56 -3.99 9.14
CA SER A 77 0.25 -3.44 8.07
C SER A 77 0.61 -4.49 7.03
N LEU A 78 0.44 -4.18 5.75
CA LEU A 78 0.75 -5.05 4.62
C LEU A 78 1.79 -4.44 3.68
N GLY A 79 1.52 -3.25 3.14
CA GLY A 79 2.40 -2.54 2.23
C GLY A 79 3.25 -1.49 2.94
N VAL A 80 4.47 -1.26 2.45
CA VAL A 80 5.33 -0.18 2.91
C VAL A 80 6.17 0.37 1.77
N VAL A 81 6.31 1.69 1.72
CA VAL A 81 7.23 2.40 0.86
C VAL A 81 7.98 3.46 1.65
N ILE A 82 9.27 3.62 1.31
CA ILE A 82 10.15 4.62 1.92
C ILE A 82 10.58 5.59 0.83
N ALA A 83 10.26 6.87 1.01
CA ALA A 83 10.61 7.95 0.07
C ALA A 83 10.46 9.30 0.77
N ASP A 84 11.03 10.36 0.19
CA ASP A 84 10.86 11.74 0.65
C ASP A 84 9.53 12.30 0.10
N PHE A 85 8.52 12.44 0.95
CA PHE A 85 7.19 12.93 0.56
C PHE A 85 6.96 14.40 0.86
N ASP A 86 7.73 15.02 1.74
CA ASP A 86 7.60 16.44 2.07
C ASP A 86 8.73 17.32 1.49
N GLY A 87 9.67 16.73 0.75
CA GLY A 87 10.72 17.42 -0.01
C GLY A 87 11.85 17.96 0.86
N ASP A 88 12.03 17.46 2.07
CA ASP A 88 13.07 17.92 3.00
C ASP A 88 14.41 17.18 2.81
N GLY A 89 14.46 16.20 1.91
CA GLY A 89 15.64 15.40 1.58
C GLY A 89 15.88 14.22 2.52
N GLN A 90 14.93 13.93 3.43
CA GLN A 90 15.02 12.77 4.33
C GLN A 90 13.91 11.76 3.98
N PRO A 91 14.19 10.45 4.07
CA PRO A 91 13.17 9.45 3.74
C PRO A 91 12.12 9.34 4.84
N ASP A 92 10.86 9.41 4.42
CA ASP A 92 9.65 9.13 5.19
C ASP A 92 9.22 7.68 5.00
N VAL A 93 8.29 7.21 5.83
CA VAL A 93 7.75 5.84 5.76
C VAL A 93 6.23 5.90 5.62
N TYR A 94 5.70 5.47 4.46
CA TYR A 94 4.27 5.25 4.29
C TYR A 94 3.93 3.77 4.48
N VAL A 95 2.86 3.49 5.24
CA VAL A 95 2.41 2.13 5.57
C VAL A 95 0.94 1.97 5.22
N ALA A 96 0.66 1.04 4.31
CA ALA A 96 -0.69 0.63 3.95
C ALA A 96 -1.22 -0.38 4.96
N ASN A 97 -2.36 -0.07 5.58
CA ASN A 97 -2.96 -0.83 6.67
C ASN A 97 -4.33 -1.39 6.28
N ASP A 98 -4.54 -2.65 6.53
CA ASP A 98 -5.80 -3.33 6.27
C ASP A 98 -6.87 -2.90 7.26
N THR A 99 -7.98 -2.33 6.76
CA THR A 99 -9.17 -1.91 7.52
C THR A 99 -8.94 -0.90 8.66
N THR A 100 -7.74 -0.34 8.74
CA THR A 100 -7.39 0.72 9.71
C THR A 100 -6.77 1.92 8.98
N ALA A 101 -6.55 3.03 9.69
CA ALA A 101 -5.89 4.20 9.12
C ALA A 101 -4.51 3.81 8.55
N ASN A 102 -4.20 4.24 7.32
CA ASN A 102 -2.82 4.18 6.83
C ASN A 102 -1.94 5.12 7.65
N HIS A 103 -0.64 4.84 7.71
CA HIS A 103 0.30 5.70 8.39
C HIS A 103 1.25 6.37 7.40
N LEU A 104 1.59 7.63 7.68
CA LEU A 104 2.69 8.35 7.08
C LEU A 104 3.56 8.92 8.19
N PHE A 105 4.69 8.29 8.39
CA PHE A 105 5.68 8.72 9.36
C PHE A 105 6.66 9.67 8.70
N ILE A 106 6.50 10.97 8.94
CA ILE A 106 7.40 12.01 8.45
C ILE A 106 8.67 12.04 9.28
N ASN A 107 9.81 11.97 8.62
CA ASN A 107 11.12 12.06 9.24
C ASN A 107 11.41 13.51 9.68
N ARG A 108 11.68 13.73 10.95
CA ARG A 108 12.00 15.06 11.50
C ARG A 108 13.50 15.22 11.79
N GLY A 109 14.29 14.39 11.14
CA GLY A 109 15.74 14.35 11.27
C GLY A 109 16.25 13.52 12.44
N LYS A 110 17.45 13.00 12.27
CA LYS A 110 18.14 12.16 13.27
C LYS A 110 17.32 10.92 13.67
N GLY A 111 16.62 10.34 12.71
CA GLY A 111 15.78 9.16 12.92
C GLY A 111 14.61 9.37 13.88
N LYS A 112 14.06 10.58 13.96
CA LYS A 112 12.85 10.89 14.72
C LYS A 112 11.68 11.05 13.76
N PHE A 113 10.60 10.30 13.99
CA PHE A 113 9.43 10.29 13.12
C PHE A 113 8.19 10.84 13.81
N GLN A 114 7.31 11.41 13.01
CA GLN A 114 6.00 11.90 13.42
C GLN A 114 4.92 11.29 12.51
N GLU A 115 3.98 10.53 13.09
CA GLU A 115 2.81 10.08 12.35
C GLU A 115 1.95 11.28 11.94
N SER A 116 1.62 11.39 10.65
CA SER A 116 1.01 12.57 10.04
C SER A 116 -0.06 12.25 8.98
N ALA A 117 -0.39 10.98 8.71
CA ALA A 117 -1.26 10.59 7.61
C ALA A 117 -2.65 11.23 7.67
N VAL A 118 -3.25 11.34 8.87
CA VAL A 118 -4.55 12.01 9.05
C VAL A 118 -4.43 13.49 8.74
N ALA A 119 -3.41 14.16 9.26
CA ALA A 119 -3.21 15.59 9.06
C ALA A 119 -2.87 15.94 7.59
N LEU A 120 -2.18 15.03 6.90
CA LEU A 120 -1.76 15.19 5.52
C LEU A 120 -2.75 14.58 4.50
N GLY A 121 -3.88 14.00 4.93
CA GLY A 121 -4.98 13.58 4.06
C GLY A 121 -4.77 12.26 3.31
N CYS A 122 -3.86 11.38 3.76
CA CYS A 122 -3.59 10.07 3.14
C CYS A 122 -3.82 8.86 4.06
N ALA A 123 -4.53 9.06 5.19
CA ALA A 123 -4.88 7.98 6.12
C ALA A 123 -6.11 7.18 5.71
N ALA A 124 -7.00 7.76 4.88
CA ALA A 124 -8.29 7.22 4.50
C ALA A 124 -8.68 7.71 3.10
N SER A 125 -9.64 7.05 2.45
CA SER A 125 -10.19 7.52 1.17
C SER A 125 -10.71 8.96 1.27
N GLY A 126 -10.92 9.62 0.14
CA GLY A 126 -11.50 10.96 0.07
C GLY A 126 -12.90 11.09 0.69
N LEU A 127 -13.55 9.96 0.99
CA LEU A 127 -14.82 9.90 1.74
C LEU A 127 -14.63 9.66 3.25
N GLY A 128 -13.38 9.55 3.72
CA GLY A 128 -13.04 9.32 5.12
C GLY A 128 -13.16 7.86 5.58
N HIS A 129 -13.24 6.90 4.66
CA HIS A 129 -13.31 5.48 5.00
C HIS A 129 -11.90 4.87 5.08
N TYR A 130 -11.62 4.10 6.12
CA TYR A 130 -10.48 3.22 6.18
C TYR A 130 -10.74 2.01 5.29
N GLN A 131 -9.88 1.82 4.30
CA GLN A 131 -10.00 0.77 3.30
C GLN A 131 -9.07 -0.41 3.65
N ALA A 132 -9.28 -1.55 3.01
CA ALA A 132 -8.39 -2.70 3.17
C ALA A 132 -7.11 -2.49 2.35
N SER A 133 -6.21 -1.63 2.81
CA SER A 133 -5.01 -1.23 2.09
C SER A 133 -3.95 -2.34 2.12
N MET A 134 -3.44 -2.73 0.93
CA MET A 134 -2.51 -3.87 0.76
C MET A 134 -1.20 -3.46 0.10
N GLY A 135 -1.16 -3.37 -1.22
CA GLY A 135 0.02 -2.91 -1.95
C GLY A 135 0.12 -1.40 -1.97
N VAL A 136 1.33 -0.88 -2.11
CA VAL A 136 1.59 0.56 -2.26
C VAL A 136 2.72 0.78 -3.27
N ALA A 137 2.54 1.79 -4.13
CA ALA A 137 3.56 2.32 -5.01
C ALA A 137 3.67 3.84 -4.83
N ALA A 138 4.87 4.38 -5.00
CA ALA A 138 5.12 5.81 -5.04
C ALA A 138 5.74 6.21 -6.37
N GLY A 139 5.37 7.40 -6.89
CA GLY A 139 5.91 7.95 -8.12
C GLY A 139 5.30 9.31 -8.41
N ASP A 140 6.00 10.13 -9.17
CA ASP A 140 5.53 11.44 -9.64
C ASP A 140 4.79 11.23 -10.98
N TYR A 141 3.47 10.91 -10.92
CA TYR A 141 2.72 10.55 -12.12
C TYR A 141 2.37 11.75 -12.99
N ASP A 142 2.17 12.93 -12.39
CA ASP A 142 1.77 14.15 -13.12
C ASP A 142 2.93 15.10 -13.41
N ARG A 143 4.16 14.70 -13.02
CA ARG A 143 5.42 15.43 -13.25
C ARG A 143 5.48 16.81 -12.62
N ASP A 144 4.86 16.93 -11.46
CA ASP A 144 4.92 18.18 -10.68
C ASP A 144 6.14 18.25 -9.74
N GLY A 145 6.93 17.17 -9.68
CA GLY A 145 8.16 17.05 -8.88
C GLY A 145 7.93 16.46 -7.50
N TRP A 146 6.70 16.04 -7.17
CA TRP A 146 6.36 15.46 -5.88
C TRP A 146 5.90 14.01 -6.02
N LEU A 147 6.28 13.18 -5.07
CA LEU A 147 5.89 11.78 -5.11
C LEU A 147 4.45 11.59 -4.66
N ASP A 148 3.66 10.96 -5.52
CA ASP A 148 2.30 10.53 -5.28
C ASP A 148 2.27 9.10 -4.75
N LEU A 149 1.10 8.66 -4.25
CA LEU A 149 0.90 7.32 -3.73
C LEU A 149 -0.24 6.61 -4.46
N TYR A 150 -0.04 5.35 -4.81
CA TYR A 150 -1.11 4.48 -5.29
C TYR A 150 -1.21 3.25 -4.40
N ILE A 151 -2.42 2.99 -3.89
CA ILE A 151 -2.70 1.94 -2.92
C ILE A 151 -3.75 0.98 -3.48
N THR A 152 -3.49 -0.32 -3.38
CA THR A 152 -4.45 -1.35 -3.77
C THR A 152 -5.31 -1.79 -2.60
N HIS A 153 -6.56 -2.19 -2.91
CA HIS A 153 -7.55 -2.53 -1.89
C HIS A 153 -8.29 -3.84 -2.20
N PHE A 154 -9.10 -4.27 -1.26
CA PHE A 154 -9.99 -5.42 -1.37
C PHE A 154 -11.14 -5.15 -2.36
N THR A 155 -11.82 -6.22 -2.83
CA THR A 155 -13.03 -6.09 -3.66
C THR A 155 -14.06 -5.16 -3.03
N SER A 156 -14.78 -4.42 -3.86
CA SER A 156 -15.74 -3.39 -3.45
C SER A 156 -15.13 -2.12 -2.83
N ASP A 157 -13.81 -2.10 -2.63
CA ASP A 157 -13.00 -0.92 -2.35
C ASP A 157 -12.17 -0.59 -3.59
N SER A 158 -12.41 0.56 -4.25
CA SER A 158 -11.56 0.96 -5.36
C SER A 158 -10.14 1.27 -4.88
N ASN A 159 -9.14 0.92 -5.68
CA ASN A 159 -7.78 1.38 -5.42
C ASN A 159 -7.74 2.90 -5.30
N THR A 160 -6.83 3.43 -4.49
CA THR A 160 -6.77 4.88 -4.20
C THR A 160 -5.48 5.48 -4.75
N LEU A 161 -5.63 6.59 -5.50
CA LEU A 161 -4.54 7.45 -5.93
C LEU A 161 -4.55 8.71 -5.06
N TYR A 162 -3.52 8.91 -4.25
CA TYR A 162 -3.30 10.14 -3.52
C TYR A 162 -2.30 11.01 -4.27
N ARG A 163 -2.77 12.16 -4.74
CA ARG A 163 -1.91 13.19 -5.33
C ARG A 163 -1.28 14.03 -4.23
N ASN A 164 0.03 14.20 -4.27
CA ASN A 164 0.78 15.07 -3.37
C ASN A 164 0.54 16.56 -3.74
N LEU A 165 0.34 17.40 -2.76
CA LEU A 165 0.08 18.83 -2.91
C LEU A 165 1.34 19.67 -2.57
N GLY A 166 2.48 19.29 -3.12
CA GLY A 166 3.73 20.00 -2.92
C GLY A 166 4.27 19.87 -1.49
N GLY A 167 4.23 18.66 -0.91
CA GLY A 167 4.68 18.40 0.46
C GLY A 167 3.74 18.90 1.56
N SER A 168 2.65 19.60 1.19
CA SER A 168 1.70 20.14 2.18
C SER A 168 0.57 19.16 2.56
N GLY A 169 0.52 17.99 1.93
CA GLY A 169 -0.46 16.94 2.13
C GLY A 169 -0.88 16.27 0.83
N PHE A 170 -1.93 15.44 0.90
CA PHE A 170 -2.43 14.66 -0.21
C PHE A 170 -3.91 14.89 -0.45
N THR A 171 -4.36 14.68 -1.68
CA THR A 171 -5.76 14.63 -2.05
C THR A 171 -6.07 13.34 -2.79
N ASP A 172 -7.24 12.75 -2.56
CA ASP A 172 -7.71 11.59 -3.30
C ASP A 172 -8.08 11.99 -4.73
N ALA A 173 -7.26 11.58 -5.70
CA ALA A 173 -7.40 11.84 -7.13
C ALA A 173 -7.97 10.63 -7.90
N THR A 174 -8.44 9.59 -7.22
CA THR A 174 -8.88 8.31 -7.80
C THR A 174 -9.98 8.51 -8.86
N ARG A 175 -10.99 9.31 -8.55
CA ARG A 175 -12.12 9.55 -9.47
C ARG A 175 -11.73 10.44 -10.63
N ASP A 176 -10.96 11.48 -10.39
CA ASP A 176 -10.46 12.41 -11.41
C ASP A 176 -9.54 11.68 -12.38
N GLY A 177 -8.72 10.76 -11.88
CA GLY A 177 -7.86 9.86 -12.64
C GLY A 177 -8.61 8.74 -13.37
N LYS A 178 -9.93 8.57 -13.16
CA LYS A 178 -10.78 7.47 -13.69
C LYS A 178 -10.39 6.06 -13.23
N LEU A 179 -9.73 5.95 -12.10
CA LEU A 179 -9.30 4.65 -11.55
C LEU A 179 -10.38 3.96 -10.71
N HIS A 180 -11.40 4.69 -10.26
CA HIS A 180 -12.42 4.17 -9.34
C HIS A 180 -13.17 2.95 -9.90
N PHE A 181 -13.84 3.09 -11.05
CA PHE A 181 -14.69 2.02 -11.57
C PHE A 181 -13.93 0.79 -12.08
N PRO A 182 -12.78 0.94 -12.78
CA PRO A 182 -12.04 -0.23 -13.24
C PRO A 182 -11.47 -1.10 -12.13
N THR A 183 -11.15 -0.52 -10.96
CA THR A 183 -10.51 -1.25 -9.86
C THR A 183 -11.50 -1.76 -8.81
N LEU A 184 -12.71 -1.18 -8.75
CA LEU A 184 -13.73 -1.52 -7.76
C LEU A 184 -14.09 -3.02 -7.68
N PRO A 185 -14.22 -3.78 -8.80
CA PRO A 185 -14.60 -5.19 -8.74
C PRO A 185 -13.42 -6.15 -8.51
N LEU A 186 -12.20 -5.65 -8.36
CA LEU A 186 -11.00 -6.47 -8.28
C LEU A 186 -10.32 -6.31 -6.91
N LEU A 187 -9.67 -7.38 -6.47
CA LEU A 187 -8.84 -7.39 -5.27
C LEU A 187 -7.39 -7.23 -5.70
N GLY A 188 -6.78 -6.08 -5.38
CA GLY A 188 -5.42 -5.76 -5.77
C GLY A 188 -4.42 -6.02 -4.64
N PHE A 189 -3.29 -6.66 -4.97
CA PHE A 189 -2.15 -6.84 -4.07
C PHE A 189 -0.95 -6.01 -4.52
N GLY A 190 0.03 -6.65 -5.16
CA GLY A 190 1.23 -5.98 -5.62
C GLY A 190 0.94 -4.93 -6.69
N THR A 191 1.59 -3.78 -6.59
CA THR A 191 1.47 -2.70 -7.57
C THR A 191 2.81 -2.01 -7.78
N ILE A 192 3.00 -1.47 -8.97
CA ILE A 192 4.13 -0.61 -9.30
C ILE A 192 3.64 0.61 -10.08
N MET A 193 4.35 1.72 -9.92
CA MET A 193 4.21 2.92 -10.72
C MET A 193 5.56 3.17 -11.42
N ALA A 194 5.58 3.08 -12.75
CA ALA A 194 6.80 3.22 -13.56
C ALA A 194 6.44 3.53 -15.01
N ASP A 195 7.35 4.16 -15.76
CA ASP A 195 7.22 4.35 -17.21
C ASP A 195 7.51 3.02 -17.92
N LEU A 196 6.48 2.22 -18.18
CA LEU A 196 6.59 0.87 -18.74
C LEU A 196 6.68 0.85 -20.26
N ASN A 197 6.29 1.93 -20.93
CA ASN A 197 6.27 2.06 -22.38
C ASN A 197 7.32 3.04 -22.91
N ALA A 198 8.10 3.69 -22.04
CA ALA A 198 9.11 4.69 -22.34
C ALA A 198 8.57 5.94 -23.05
N ASP A 199 7.33 6.37 -22.75
CA ASP A 199 6.76 7.61 -23.26
C ASP A 199 7.00 8.81 -22.31
N GLY A 200 7.64 8.53 -21.18
CA GLY A 200 8.01 9.48 -20.15
C GLY A 200 6.91 9.71 -19.11
N TRP A 201 5.69 9.20 -19.26
CA TRP A 201 4.67 9.18 -18.20
C TRP A 201 4.78 7.88 -17.42
N GLN A 202 4.41 7.93 -16.14
CA GLN A 202 4.37 6.71 -15.34
C GLN A 202 3.08 5.95 -15.60
N ASP A 203 3.17 4.65 -15.73
CA ASP A 203 2.08 3.70 -15.86
C ASP A 203 1.85 2.99 -14.53
N LEU A 204 0.67 2.37 -14.35
CA LEU A 204 0.33 1.55 -13.20
C LEU A 204 0.14 0.09 -13.61
N PHE A 205 0.81 -0.82 -12.93
CA PHE A 205 0.53 -2.25 -12.98
C PHE A 205 -0.03 -2.70 -11.65
N VAL A 206 -1.07 -3.55 -11.68
CA VAL A 206 -1.72 -4.12 -10.49
C VAL A 206 -1.85 -5.64 -10.67
N ALA A 207 -1.31 -6.39 -9.70
CA ALA A 207 -1.54 -7.82 -9.58
C ALA A 207 -2.80 -8.06 -8.77
N ASN A 208 -3.81 -8.67 -9.40
CA ASN A 208 -5.11 -8.95 -8.79
C ASN A 208 -5.29 -10.45 -8.58
N GLY A 209 -6.03 -10.83 -7.52
CA GLY A 209 -6.40 -12.21 -7.20
C GLY A 209 -7.11 -12.28 -5.85
N HIS A 210 -8.14 -13.12 -5.72
CA HIS A 210 -8.88 -13.21 -4.46
C HIS A 210 -8.21 -14.18 -3.49
N ILE A 211 -8.28 -13.90 -2.18
CA ILE A 211 -7.70 -14.74 -1.12
C ILE A 211 -8.46 -16.04 -0.89
N ASP A 212 -9.78 -16.03 -1.10
CA ASP A 212 -10.68 -17.19 -0.93
C ASP A 212 -11.59 -17.35 -2.15
N ASN A 213 -12.06 -18.57 -2.41
CA ASN A 213 -13.05 -18.83 -3.45
C ASN A 213 -14.46 -18.47 -2.96
N TRP A 214 -14.86 -17.25 -3.20
CA TRP A 214 -16.20 -16.77 -2.85
C TRP A 214 -17.15 -16.65 -4.04
N GLU A 215 -16.79 -17.15 -5.23
CA GLU A 215 -17.61 -17.07 -6.44
C GLU A 215 -19.07 -17.51 -6.20
N GLN A 216 -19.29 -18.57 -5.41
CA GLN A 216 -20.63 -19.06 -5.08
C GLN A 216 -21.31 -18.32 -3.92
N VAL A 217 -20.62 -17.43 -3.22
CA VAL A 217 -21.12 -16.69 -2.04
C VAL A 217 -21.45 -15.25 -2.40
N THR A 218 -20.48 -14.54 -2.97
CA THR A 218 -20.58 -13.11 -3.30
C THR A 218 -20.70 -12.87 -4.80
N GLY A 219 -20.29 -13.84 -5.62
CA GLY A 219 -20.19 -13.67 -7.08
C GLY A 219 -18.85 -13.07 -7.52
N ASP A 220 -17.94 -12.78 -6.58
CA ASP A 220 -16.62 -12.26 -6.91
C ASP A 220 -15.74 -13.34 -7.55
N ASP A 221 -15.05 -12.99 -8.62
CA ASP A 221 -14.11 -13.89 -9.30
C ASP A 221 -12.95 -14.28 -8.35
N TRP A 222 -12.69 -15.57 -8.17
CA TRP A 222 -11.51 -16.03 -7.42
C TRP A 222 -10.22 -15.77 -8.18
N TYR A 223 -10.18 -16.18 -9.45
CA TYR A 223 -9.07 -15.87 -10.35
C TYR A 223 -9.31 -14.53 -11.02
N MET A 224 -8.41 -13.59 -10.84
CA MET A 224 -8.52 -12.23 -11.39
C MET A 224 -7.43 -11.95 -12.41
N ARG A 225 -7.72 -11.07 -13.36
CA ARG A 225 -6.72 -10.61 -14.32
C ARG A 225 -5.89 -9.48 -13.72
N PRO A 226 -4.59 -9.39 -14.02
CA PRO A 226 -3.82 -8.21 -13.71
C PRO A 226 -4.32 -7.02 -14.52
N GLN A 227 -4.09 -5.82 -14.02
CA GLN A 227 -4.42 -4.58 -14.71
C GLN A 227 -3.16 -3.81 -15.08
N LEU A 228 -3.21 -3.18 -16.24
CA LEU A 228 -2.23 -2.21 -16.69
C LEU A 228 -2.96 -0.93 -17.08
N PHE A 229 -2.59 0.18 -16.47
CA PHE A 229 -3.11 1.50 -16.80
C PHE A 229 -1.99 2.37 -17.34
N ARG A 230 -2.25 3.03 -18.45
CA ARG A 230 -1.38 4.04 -19.03
C ARG A 230 -1.92 5.43 -18.69
N PHE A 231 -1.03 6.30 -18.23
CA PHE A 231 -1.36 7.72 -18.06
C PHE A 231 -1.16 8.48 -19.36
N ASN A 232 -2.13 9.32 -19.75
CA ASN A 232 -2.08 10.09 -20.98
C ASN A 232 -1.81 11.59 -20.74
N GLY A 233 -1.29 11.96 -19.58
CA GLY A 233 -1.07 13.34 -19.14
C GLY A 233 -2.30 14.00 -18.50
N ARG A 234 -3.44 13.27 -18.42
CA ARG A 234 -4.68 13.78 -17.83
C ARG A 234 -5.44 12.73 -17.01
N THR A 235 -5.64 11.55 -17.57
CA THR A 235 -6.35 10.44 -16.93
C THR A 235 -5.65 9.13 -17.22
N TRP A 236 -5.96 8.13 -16.43
CA TRP A 236 -5.52 6.76 -16.62
C TRP A 236 -6.47 6.00 -17.55
N GLU A 237 -5.92 5.20 -18.43
CA GLU A 237 -6.65 4.34 -19.37
C GLU A 237 -6.20 2.90 -19.18
N GLU A 238 -7.13 1.99 -18.88
CA GLU A 238 -6.81 0.58 -18.79
C GLU A 238 -6.46 0.04 -20.19
N CYS A 239 -5.26 -0.47 -20.37
CA CYS A 239 -4.73 -0.94 -21.64
C CYS A 239 -4.26 -2.40 -21.62
N GLY A 240 -4.55 -3.15 -20.56
CA GLY A 240 -4.11 -4.53 -20.41
C GLY A 240 -4.49 -5.42 -21.58
N GLU A 241 -5.71 -5.34 -22.08
CA GLU A 241 -6.17 -6.17 -23.23
C GLU A 241 -5.33 -5.98 -24.49
N THR A 242 -4.79 -4.79 -24.72
CA THR A 242 -3.93 -4.48 -25.87
C THR A 242 -2.45 -4.67 -25.61
N ALA A 243 -2.06 -4.78 -24.33
CA ALA A 243 -0.67 -4.93 -23.90
C ALA A 243 -0.12 -6.37 -24.04
N GLY A 244 -0.99 -7.34 -24.31
CA GLY A 244 -0.59 -8.70 -24.63
C GLY A 244 -1.36 -9.79 -23.87
N PRO A 245 -1.16 -11.06 -24.23
CA PRO A 245 -1.99 -12.17 -23.74
C PRO A 245 -1.84 -12.45 -22.24
N TYR A 246 -0.82 -11.94 -21.58
CA TYR A 246 -0.65 -12.03 -20.13
C TYR A 246 -1.82 -11.37 -19.40
N PHE A 247 -2.22 -10.18 -19.82
CA PHE A 247 -3.27 -9.40 -19.17
C PHE A 247 -4.70 -9.92 -19.40
N SER A 248 -4.87 -10.87 -20.32
CA SER A 248 -6.15 -11.56 -20.56
C SER A 248 -6.30 -12.83 -19.71
N ARG A 249 -5.23 -13.27 -19.03
CA ARG A 249 -5.25 -14.44 -18.16
C ARG A 249 -5.67 -14.05 -16.75
N LYS A 250 -6.40 -14.95 -16.09
CA LYS A 250 -6.73 -14.81 -14.69
C LYS A 250 -5.74 -15.62 -13.83
N PHE A 251 -5.33 -15.05 -12.72
CA PHE A 251 -4.37 -15.60 -11.75
C PHE A 251 -4.96 -15.56 -10.32
N LEU A 252 -4.36 -16.32 -9.40
CA LEU A 252 -4.54 -16.18 -7.95
C LEU A 252 -3.47 -15.27 -7.40
#